data_4c698a4707247b06615613c45e0cdd65
#
_entry.id   4c698a4707247b06615613c45e0cdd65
#
_cell.length_a   1.000
_cell.length_b   1.000
_cell.length_c   1.000
_cell.angle_alpha   90.00
_cell.angle_beta   90.00
_cell.angle_gamma   90.00
#
_symmetry.space_group_name_H-M   'P 1'
#
loop_
_entity.id
_entity.type
_entity.pdbx_description
1 polymer ?
#
loop_
_entity_poly.entity_id
_entity_poly.type
_entity_poly.pdbx_seq_one_letter_code
_entity_poly.pdbx_strand_id
1 'polypeptide(L)'
;MKKNTFLTIFFIFAFFAVPVFPQENIYNNLLEYRYGNDPDFSLIKNNSEIAKNNYNSAKVNSLFAIELSTGKMNLTLTSDKEKAKFSMEPYALLGMPVYNNLALKLTSPFSTADNGQTSNKGFSLGLSADIYGQTRNKFKLQIEEAYENMKQAEKKLLIGKQLIEKKLLTDIQKMFTEYSLVLSKKLNTVQANIKYLQTVAQGFSENSAKLRTAKLSLMSSEREEKEAEFSFTVSLKIFSESCGIRLDESKTDDFLVKLASSIPKTKITSIENLSEENYSVILKAERDYKNALVRNKIELNTFTLSGEMGFSDMNIKTPLTEKNEKSVSTGLNMLLPGIKLSTGLLFPLSEKNSVKSEKEPSFQLSLAINPIAMYDYALKRKNTNLLNLNERIKLNEIKRNFENEFKSFKIQKEKFEWQQNLYSEELDVYKKNAEDHAQWFTRGVISSFENMQADIEYKKALMRYADANINVNIFNVNIKELFETGGK
;
A
#
# COMPACT_ATOMS: atom_id res chain seq x y z
N MET A 1 -18.45 -11.84 -57.89
CA MET A 1 -18.57 -10.48 -57.30
C MET A 1 -17.87 -10.45 -55.94
N LYS A 2 -16.65 -9.93 -55.93
CA LYS A 2 -15.84 -9.76 -54.70
C LYS A 2 -16.07 -8.34 -54.19
N LYS A 3 -16.56 -8.18 -52.94
CA LYS A 3 -16.61 -6.89 -52.26
C LYS A 3 -15.35 -6.73 -51.44
N ASN A 4 -14.51 -5.83 -51.88
CA ASN A 4 -13.36 -5.31 -51.08
C ASN A 4 -13.89 -4.37 -50.01
N THR A 5 -13.65 -4.71 -48.79
CA THR A 5 -13.87 -3.81 -47.65
C THR A 5 -12.53 -3.12 -47.35
N PHE A 6 -12.41 -1.86 -47.73
CA PHE A 6 -11.31 -0.98 -47.40
C PHE A 6 -11.41 -0.61 -45.91
N LEU A 7 -10.45 -1.06 -45.13
CA LEU A 7 -10.30 -0.68 -43.71
C LEU A 7 -9.54 0.63 -43.68
N THR A 8 -10.26 1.75 -43.53
CA THR A 8 -9.67 3.07 -43.38
C THR A 8 -9.21 3.21 -41.93
N ILE A 9 -7.90 3.10 -41.70
CA ILE A 9 -7.26 3.39 -40.43
C ILE A 9 -7.23 4.91 -40.26
N PHE A 10 -8.13 5.44 -39.45
CA PHE A 10 -8.09 6.82 -39.00
C PHE A 10 -6.98 6.96 -37.93
N PHE A 11 -5.81 7.45 -38.35
CA PHE A 11 -4.80 7.97 -37.42
C PHE A 11 -5.36 9.25 -36.83
N ILE A 12 -5.92 9.17 -35.62
CA ILE A 12 -6.20 10.33 -34.78
C ILE A 12 -4.85 10.80 -34.25
N PHE A 13 -4.24 11.76 -34.95
CA PHE A 13 -3.23 12.62 -34.35
C PHE A 13 -3.92 13.43 -33.25
N ALA A 14 -3.89 12.93 -32.02
CA ALA A 14 -4.17 13.76 -30.87
C ALA A 14 -3.03 14.79 -30.77
N PHE A 15 -3.27 15.97 -31.34
CA PHE A 15 -2.52 17.16 -31.00
C PHE A 15 -2.66 17.35 -29.48
N PHE A 16 -1.67 16.90 -28.72
CA PHE A 16 -1.51 17.33 -27.35
C PHE A 16 -1.28 18.84 -27.38
N ALA A 17 -2.34 19.60 -27.26
CA ALA A 17 -2.25 21.02 -26.98
C ALA A 17 -1.51 21.13 -25.63
N VAL A 18 -0.26 21.55 -25.67
CA VAL A 18 0.50 21.90 -24.47
C VAL A 18 -0.28 23.03 -23.82
N PRO A 19 -0.79 22.86 -22.59
CA PRO A 19 -1.54 23.92 -21.95
C PRO A 19 -0.63 25.14 -21.75
N VAL A 20 -0.92 26.21 -22.48
CA VAL A 20 -0.35 27.54 -22.19
C VAL A 20 -1.11 28.04 -20.97
N PHE A 21 -0.53 27.88 -19.79
CA PHE A 21 -1.16 28.28 -18.53
C PHE A 21 -1.42 29.79 -18.53
N PRO A 22 -2.65 30.24 -18.20
CA PRO A 22 -2.90 31.65 -17.94
C PRO A 22 -2.07 32.10 -16.72
N GLN A 23 -1.54 33.30 -16.78
CA GLN A 23 -0.50 33.84 -15.90
C GLN A 23 -0.84 33.94 -14.40
N GLU A 24 -2.08 33.70 -13.97
CA GLU A 24 -2.52 34.10 -12.62
C GLU A 24 -2.36 33.03 -11.52
N ASN A 25 -2.11 31.77 -11.82
CA ASN A 25 -1.96 30.77 -10.74
C ASN A 25 -1.11 29.55 -11.14
N ILE A 26 0.18 29.77 -11.37
CA ILE A 26 1.12 28.74 -11.82
C ILE A 26 1.08 27.52 -10.89
N TYR A 27 1.12 27.72 -9.57
CA TYR A 27 1.10 26.65 -8.59
C TYR A 27 -0.15 25.75 -8.73
N ASN A 28 -1.34 26.34 -8.83
CA ASN A 28 -2.57 25.58 -8.95
C ASN A 28 -2.63 24.78 -10.26
N ASN A 29 -2.14 25.34 -11.35
CA ASN A 29 -2.10 24.65 -12.64
C ASN A 29 -1.18 23.42 -12.61
N LEU A 30 0.00 23.53 -11.95
CA LEU A 30 0.91 22.42 -11.75
C LEU A 30 0.28 21.34 -10.87
N LEU A 31 -0.44 21.76 -9.83
CA LEU A 31 -1.11 20.86 -8.91
C LEU A 31 -2.25 20.09 -9.60
N GLU A 32 -3.08 20.75 -10.40
CA GLU A 32 -4.13 20.12 -11.18
C GLU A 32 -3.56 19.11 -12.20
N TYR A 33 -2.48 19.45 -12.87
CA TYR A 33 -1.80 18.52 -13.76
C TYR A 33 -1.34 17.26 -13.02
N ARG A 34 -0.71 17.44 -11.85
CA ARG A 34 -0.26 16.33 -11.00
C ARG A 34 -1.42 15.45 -10.54
N TYR A 35 -2.57 16.02 -10.16
CA TYR A 35 -3.75 15.22 -9.78
C TYR A 35 -4.26 14.33 -10.90
N GLY A 36 -4.15 14.78 -12.15
CA GLY A 36 -4.59 14.00 -13.31
C GLY A 36 -3.59 12.94 -13.78
N ASN A 37 -2.30 13.15 -13.56
CA ASN A 37 -1.24 12.39 -14.24
C ASN A 37 -0.25 11.70 -13.28
N ASP A 38 -0.29 11.98 -11.97
CA ASP A 38 0.65 11.36 -11.03
C ASP A 38 0.31 9.88 -10.82
N PRO A 39 1.26 8.96 -11.09
CA PRO A 39 1.05 7.52 -10.92
C PRO A 39 0.78 7.12 -9.47
N ASP A 40 1.33 7.86 -8.49
CA ASP A 40 1.12 7.56 -7.08
C ASP A 40 -0.33 7.77 -6.66
N PHE A 41 -1.00 8.80 -7.21
CA PHE A 41 -2.43 9.00 -6.95
C PHE A 41 -3.30 7.88 -7.53
N SER A 42 -2.97 7.44 -8.75
CA SER A 42 -3.61 6.28 -9.37
C SER A 42 -3.39 5.00 -8.55
N LEU A 43 -2.18 4.80 -8.01
CA LEU A 43 -1.90 3.67 -7.10
C LEU A 43 -2.71 3.77 -5.80
N ILE A 44 -2.84 4.94 -5.19
CA ILE A 44 -3.67 5.13 -3.98
C ILE A 44 -5.13 4.77 -4.27
N LYS A 45 -5.68 5.22 -5.41
CA LYS A 45 -7.04 4.90 -5.84
C LYS A 45 -7.23 3.40 -6.06
N ASN A 46 -6.32 2.76 -6.82
CA ASN A 46 -6.37 1.33 -7.09
C ASN A 46 -6.23 0.50 -5.80
N ASN A 47 -5.33 0.88 -4.90
CA ASN A 47 -5.16 0.20 -3.61
C ASN A 47 -6.42 0.31 -2.72
N SER A 48 -7.14 1.43 -2.78
CA SER A 48 -8.41 1.57 -2.08
C SER A 48 -9.48 0.62 -2.64
N GLU A 49 -9.56 0.48 -3.96
CA GLU A 49 -10.47 -0.45 -4.62
C GLU A 49 -10.10 -1.92 -4.34
N ILE A 50 -8.81 -2.26 -4.39
CA ILE A 50 -8.30 -3.60 -4.03
C ILE A 50 -8.66 -3.94 -2.58
N ALA A 51 -8.46 -3.01 -1.64
CA ALA A 51 -8.79 -3.24 -0.24
C ALA A 51 -10.30 -3.47 -0.02
N LYS A 52 -11.16 -2.73 -0.74
CA LYS A 52 -12.61 -2.94 -0.74
C LYS A 52 -12.99 -4.31 -1.32
N ASN A 53 -12.37 -4.71 -2.41
CA ASN A 53 -12.60 -6.02 -3.03
C ASN A 53 -12.14 -7.15 -2.11
N ASN A 54 -11.00 -7.00 -1.44
CA ASN A 54 -10.50 -7.96 -0.45
C ASN A 54 -11.45 -8.11 0.75
N TYR A 55 -12.02 -7.00 1.25
CA TYR A 55 -13.03 -7.05 2.30
C TYR A 55 -14.28 -7.79 1.83
N ASN A 56 -14.80 -7.49 0.65
CA ASN A 56 -15.96 -8.17 0.08
C ASN A 56 -15.68 -9.66 -0.12
N SER A 57 -14.50 -10.01 -0.63
CA SER A 57 -14.05 -11.40 -0.80
C SER A 57 -13.96 -12.13 0.55
N ALA A 58 -13.37 -11.53 1.58
CA ALA A 58 -13.30 -12.11 2.92
C ALA A 58 -14.70 -12.36 3.50
N LYS A 59 -15.63 -11.43 3.29
CA LYS A 59 -17.01 -11.56 3.72
C LYS A 59 -17.74 -12.70 3.00
N VAL A 60 -17.63 -12.77 1.67
CA VAL A 60 -18.27 -13.81 0.86
C VAL A 60 -17.69 -15.17 1.20
N ASN A 61 -16.37 -15.32 1.24
CA ASN A 61 -15.68 -16.59 1.55
C ASN A 61 -15.96 -17.09 2.96
N SER A 62 -16.31 -16.19 3.89
CA SER A 62 -16.71 -16.56 5.23
C SER A 62 -18.16 -17.05 5.32
N LEU A 63 -19.03 -16.54 4.47
CA LEU A 63 -20.46 -16.90 4.46
C LEU A 63 -20.71 -18.20 3.71
N PHE A 64 -20.09 -18.35 2.54
CA PHE A 64 -20.34 -19.49 1.65
C PHE A 64 -19.05 -20.00 1.02
N ALA A 65 -18.90 -21.31 1.00
CA ALA A 65 -17.88 -22.02 0.24
C ALA A 65 -18.60 -23.06 -0.64
N ILE A 66 -18.53 -22.91 -1.96
CA ILE A 66 -19.11 -23.86 -2.90
C ILE A 66 -17.96 -24.53 -3.63
N GLU A 67 -17.92 -25.85 -3.55
CA GLU A 67 -16.93 -26.65 -4.27
C GLU A 67 -17.65 -27.71 -5.11
N LEU A 68 -17.32 -27.74 -6.39
CA LEU A 68 -17.74 -28.79 -7.31
C LEU A 68 -16.48 -29.53 -7.74
N SER A 69 -16.43 -30.82 -7.50
CA SER A 69 -15.26 -31.64 -7.80
C SER A 69 -15.64 -32.91 -8.51
N THR A 70 -14.79 -33.36 -9.41
CA THR A 70 -14.88 -34.72 -10.00
C THR A 70 -14.52 -35.81 -8.97
N GLY A 71 -13.96 -35.43 -7.81
CA GLY A 71 -13.47 -36.33 -6.78
C GLY A 71 -12.34 -37.24 -7.25
N LYS A 72 -12.20 -38.39 -6.62
CA LYS A 72 -11.21 -39.37 -7.03
C LYS A 72 -11.60 -40.00 -8.37
N MET A 73 -10.66 -39.95 -9.31
CA MET A 73 -10.75 -40.61 -10.63
C MET A 73 -9.74 -41.77 -10.64
N ASN A 74 -10.21 -43.00 -10.85
CA ASN A 74 -9.34 -44.16 -10.97
C ASN A 74 -9.54 -44.80 -12.36
N LEU A 75 -8.45 -45.01 -13.07
CA LEU A 75 -8.38 -45.76 -14.31
C LEU A 75 -7.55 -47.02 -14.04
N THR A 76 -8.17 -48.20 -14.11
CA THR A 76 -7.47 -49.48 -13.95
C THR A 76 -7.42 -50.17 -15.31
N LEU A 77 -6.24 -50.41 -15.81
CA LEU A 77 -5.98 -51.14 -17.05
C LEU A 77 -5.67 -52.60 -16.66
N THR A 78 -6.48 -53.56 -17.14
CA THR A 78 -6.25 -54.98 -16.88
C THR A 78 -5.63 -55.62 -18.10
N SER A 79 -4.41 -56.17 -17.99
CA SER A 79 -3.60 -56.69 -19.08
C SER A 79 -4.19 -57.91 -19.82
N ASP A 80 -5.06 -58.66 -19.13
CA ASP A 80 -5.58 -59.94 -19.67
C ASP A 80 -6.79 -59.83 -20.60
N LYS A 81 -7.45 -58.67 -20.72
CA LYS A 81 -8.68 -58.52 -21.51
C LYS A 81 -8.82 -57.18 -22.26
N GLU A 82 -7.81 -56.40 -22.42
CA GLU A 82 -7.89 -55.06 -23.06
C GLU A 82 -9.00 -54.13 -22.52
N LYS A 83 -9.41 -54.31 -21.28
CA LYS A 83 -10.54 -53.58 -20.68
C LYS A 83 -10.09 -52.60 -19.65
N ALA A 84 -10.43 -51.34 -19.88
CA ALA A 84 -10.20 -50.25 -18.90
C ALA A 84 -11.42 -50.11 -17.99
N LYS A 85 -11.18 -50.15 -16.65
CA LYS A 85 -12.19 -49.80 -15.64
C LYS A 85 -11.99 -48.38 -15.21
N PHE A 86 -13.01 -47.55 -15.37
CA PHE A 86 -13.01 -46.17 -14.93
C PHE A 86 -13.98 -46.02 -13.75
N SER A 87 -13.54 -45.31 -12.71
CA SER A 87 -14.43 -44.87 -11.63
C SER A 87 -14.15 -43.45 -11.23
N MET A 88 -15.19 -42.71 -10.92
CA MET A 88 -15.09 -41.34 -10.38
C MET A 88 -16.13 -41.12 -9.28
N GLU A 89 -15.80 -40.21 -8.35
CA GLU A 89 -16.65 -39.87 -7.19
C GLU A 89 -16.91 -38.38 -7.15
N PRO A 90 -17.69 -37.82 -8.10
CA PRO A 90 -17.97 -36.40 -8.13
C PRO A 90 -18.75 -35.98 -6.88
N TYR A 91 -18.46 -34.78 -6.39
CA TYR A 91 -19.20 -34.22 -5.27
C TYR A 91 -19.46 -32.72 -5.45
N ALA A 92 -20.54 -32.28 -4.81
CA ALA A 92 -20.83 -30.86 -4.56
C ALA A 92 -20.80 -30.63 -3.05
N LEU A 93 -20.06 -29.61 -2.62
CA LEU A 93 -19.97 -29.20 -1.24
C LEU A 93 -20.48 -27.76 -1.13
N LEU A 94 -21.41 -27.54 -0.20
CA LEU A 94 -21.84 -26.22 0.25
C LEU A 94 -21.41 -26.05 1.70
N GLY A 95 -20.42 -25.20 1.94
CA GLY A 95 -19.93 -24.87 3.27
C GLY A 95 -20.39 -23.49 3.72
N MET A 96 -20.58 -23.33 5.04
CA MET A 96 -20.91 -22.07 5.71
C MET A 96 -19.95 -21.87 6.89
N PRO A 97 -18.71 -21.40 6.64
CA PRO A 97 -17.65 -21.38 7.66
C PRO A 97 -17.99 -20.58 8.92
N VAL A 98 -18.65 -19.40 8.76
CA VAL A 98 -19.04 -18.54 9.90
C VAL A 98 -20.14 -19.18 10.77
N TYR A 99 -20.94 -20.07 10.19
CA TYR A 99 -22.00 -20.79 10.91
C TYR A 99 -21.49 -22.11 11.47
N ASN A 100 -20.45 -22.05 12.31
CA ASN A 100 -19.82 -23.21 12.92
C ASN A 100 -19.35 -24.26 11.90
N ASN A 101 -18.81 -23.80 10.77
CA ASN A 101 -18.30 -24.65 9.71
C ASN A 101 -19.34 -25.67 9.21
N LEU A 102 -20.61 -25.24 9.16
CA LEU A 102 -21.68 -26.10 8.64
C LEU A 102 -21.40 -26.45 7.19
N ALA A 103 -21.38 -27.72 6.83
CA ALA A 103 -21.14 -28.16 5.47
C ALA A 103 -22.12 -29.26 5.06
N LEU A 104 -22.65 -29.09 3.86
CA LEU A 104 -23.51 -30.08 3.18
C LEU A 104 -22.74 -30.64 1.99
N LYS A 105 -22.51 -31.94 1.94
CA LYS A 105 -21.81 -32.62 0.87
C LYS A 105 -22.71 -33.63 0.19
N LEU A 106 -22.88 -33.52 -1.11
CA LEU A 106 -23.55 -34.49 -1.98
C LEU A 106 -22.49 -35.19 -2.83
N THR A 107 -22.44 -36.51 -2.80
CA THR A 107 -21.53 -37.34 -3.59
C THR A 107 -22.32 -38.30 -4.45
N SER A 108 -21.94 -38.53 -5.70
CA SER A 108 -22.58 -39.48 -6.60
C SER A 108 -21.52 -40.28 -7.38
N PRO A 109 -21.10 -41.46 -6.84
CA PRO A 109 -20.06 -42.25 -7.48
C PRO A 109 -20.55 -42.97 -8.75
N PHE A 110 -19.69 -42.97 -9.78
CA PHE A 110 -19.90 -43.65 -11.05
C PHE A 110 -18.79 -44.67 -11.29
N SER A 111 -19.12 -45.74 -11.98
CA SER A 111 -18.11 -46.68 -12.51
C SER A 111 -18.52 -47.26 -13.85
N THR A 112 -17.54 -47.58 -14.68
CA THR A 112 -17.75 -48.35 -15.90
C THR A 112 -17.62 -49.85 -15.59
N ALA A 113 -18.56 -50.66 -16.06
CA ALA A 113 -18.48 -52.11 -16.03
C ALA A 113 -17.57 -52.63 -17.15
N ASP A 114 -17.22 -53.92 -17.09
CA ASP A 114 -16.36 -54.58 -18.09
C ASP A 114 -16.95 -54.61 -19.51
N ASN A 115 -18.25 -54.36 -19.68
CA ASN A 115 -18.94 -54.21 -20.95
C ASN A 115 -18.96 -52.76 -21.47
N GLY A 116 -18.26 -51.81 -20.83
CA GLY A 116 -18.23 -50.40 -21.21
C GLY A 116 -19.43 -49.58 -20.75
N GLN A 117 -20.42 -50.18 -20.14
CA GLN A 117 -21.60 -49.47 -19.62
C GLN A 117 -21.25 -48.71 -18.35
N THR A 118 -21.57 -47.40 -18.33
CA THR A 118 -21.40 -46.53 -17.16
C THR A 118 -22.63 -46.74 -16.25
N SER A 119 -22.38 -47.02 -14.98
CA SER A 119 -23.43 -47.15 -13.96
C SER A 119 -23.22 -46.18 -12.82
N ASN A 120 -24.29 -45.50 -12.42
CA ASN A 120 -24.31 -44.73 -11.16
C ASN A 120 -24.41 -45.70 -9.99
N LYS A 121 -23.52 -45.56 -9.02
CA LYS A 121 -23.51 -46.41 -7.81
C LYS A 121 -24.43 -45.90 -6.69
N GLY A 122 -25.23 -44.89 -6.95
CA GLY A 122 -26.08 -44.24 -5.97
C GLY A 122 -25.62 -42.85 -5.60
N PHE A 123 -26.05 -42.36 -4.45
CA PHE A 123 -25.63 -41.06 -3.91
C PHE A 123 -25.45 -41.11 -2.39
N SER A 124 -24.67 -40.19 -1.87
CA SER A 124 -24.58 -39.93 -0.43
C SER A 124 -24.73 -38.44 -0.15
N LEU A 125 -25.47 -38.17 0.94
CA LEU A 125 -25.65 -36.81 1.45
C LEU A 125 -25.05 -36.76 2.84
N GLY A 126 -24.07 -35.87 3.07
CA GLY A 126 -23.44 -35.66 4.37
C GLY A 126 -23.67 -34.23 4.86
N LEU A 127 -23.97 -34.12 6.15
CA LEU A 127 -24.05 -32.86 6.88
C LEU A 127 -23.01 -32.91 7.98
N SER A 128 -22.15 -31.89 8.08
CA SER A 128 -21.17 -31.76 9.17
C SER A 128 -21.17 -30.35 9.73
N ALA A 129 -20.91 -30.24 11.04
CA ALA A 129 -20.77 -28.94 11.70
C ALA A 129 -19.81 -29.03 12.89
N ASP A 130 -19.11 -27.94 13.18
CA ASP A 130 -18.34 -27.80 14.42
C ASP A 130 -19.28 -27.45 15.56
N ILE A 131 -19.43 -28.38 16.53
CA ILE A 131 -20.15 -28.11 17.77
C ILE A 131 -19.35 -27.11 18.62
N TYR A 132 -18.02 -27.29 18.63
CA TYR A 132 -17.06 -26.40 19.25
C TYR A 132 -15.79 -26.35 18.40
N GLY A 133 -15.28 -25.12 18.12
CA GLY A 133 -14.06 -24.94 17.33
C GLY A 133 -13.71 -23.46 17.15
N GLN A 134 -12.56 -23.21 16.56
CA GLN A 134 -12.05 -21.84 16.32
C GLN A 134 -12.31 -21.35 14.89
N THR A 135 -12.92 -22.15 14.04
CA THR A 135 -13.18 -21.81 12.63
C THR A 135 -13.94 -20.49 12.50
N ARG A 136 -15.02 -20.32 13.25
CA ARG A 136 -15.80 -19.09 13.30
C ARG A 136 -14.97 -17.87 13.72
N ASN A 137 -14.13 -18.00 14.74
CA ASN A 137 -13.31 -16.92 15.26
C ASN A 137 -12.21 -16.53 14.25
N LYS A 138 -11.64 -17.50 13.55
CA LYS A 138 -10.67 -17.28 12.47
C LYS A 138 -11.26 -16.44 11.34
N PHE A 139 -12.44 -16.80 10.84
CA PHE A 139 -13.09 -16.02 9.78
C PHE A 139 -13.53 -14.64 10.24
N LYS A 140 -14.02 -14.50 11.47
CA LYS A 140 -14.33 -13.18 12.04
C LYS A 140 -13.11 -12.28 12.09
N LEU A 141 -11.97 -12.79 12.55
CA LEU A 141 -10.72 -12.04 12.58
C LEU A 141 -10.29 -11.61 11.16
N GLN A 142 -10.37 -12.52 10.18
CA GLN A 142 -10.05 -12.20 8.78
C GLN A 142 -10.94 -11.09 8.20
N ILE A 143 -12.24 -11.10 8.50
CA ILE A 143 -13.16 -10.04 8.07
C ILE A 143 -12.81 -8.73 8.76
N GLU A 144 -12.52 -8.74 10.07
CA GLU A 144 -12.15 -7.56 10.84
C GLU A 144 -10.84 -6.93 10.30
N GLU A 145 -9.81 -7.74 10.07
CA GLU A 145 -8.54 -7.30 9.47
C GLU A 145 -8.74 -6.71 8.07
N ALA A 146 -9.55 -7.35 7.22
CA ALA A 146 -9.83 -6.85 5.88
C ALA A 146 -10.64 -5.54 5.90
N TYR A 147 -11.60 -5.40 6.82
CA TYR A 147 -12.39 -4.18 7.02
C TYR A 147 -11.51 -3.00 7.45
N GLU A 148 -10.61 -3.25 8.37
CA GLU A 148 -9.69 -2.22 8.86
C GLU A 148 -8.68 -1.78 7.78
N ASN A 149 -8.19 -2.74 6.98
CA ASN A 149 -7.35 -2.42 5.83
C ASN A 149 -8.09 -1.57 4.78
N MET A 150 -9.38 -1.85 4.55
CA MET A 150 -10.24 -1.04 3.70
C MET A 150 -10.38 0.38 4.23
N LYS A 151 -10.69 0.54 5.52
CA LYS A 151 -10.79 1.87 6.17
C LYS A 151 -9.49 2.68 6.05
N GLN A 152 -8.34 2.02 6.27
CA GLN A 152 -7.05 2.70 6.12
C GLN A 152 -6.78 3.14 4.69
N ALA A 153 -7.14 2.31 3.70
CA ALA A 153 -7.00 2.65 2.30
C ALA A 153 -7.96 3.79 1.88
N GLU A 154 -9.19 3.81 2.40
CA GLU A 154 -10.13 4.92 2.21
C GLU A 154 -9.62 6.22 2.84
N LYS A 155 -9.07 6.18 4.06
CA LYS A 155 -8.42 7.34 4.70
C LYS A 155 -7.26 7.86 3.83
N LYS A 156 -6.39 6.98 3.31
CA LYS A 156 -5.31 7.38 2.40
C LYS A 156 -5.84 7.99 1.11
N LEU A 157 -6.98 7.54 0.60
CA LEU A 157 -7.60 8.13 -0.59
C LEU A 157 -8.14 9.54 -0.30
N LEU A 158 -8.77 9.77 0.87
CA LEU A 158 -9.25 11.08 1.28
C LEU A 158 -8.13 12.12 1.37
N ILE A 159 -6.98 11.74 1.90
CA ILE A 159 -5.80 12.63 1.97
C ILE A 159 -4.90 12.55 0.73
N GLY A 160 -5.25 11.71 -0.24
CA GLY A 160 -4.42 11.41 -1.41
C GLY A 160 -4.03 12.66 -2.21
N LYS A 161 -4.97 13.59 -2.42
CA LYS A 161 -4.68 14.87 -3.07
C LYS A 161 -3.65 15.69 -2.30
N GLN A 162 -3.74 15.73 -0.97
CA GLN A 162 -2.78 16.44 -0.11
C GLN A 162 -1.39 15.78 -0.13
N LEU A 163 -1.32 14.44 -0.27
CA LEU A 163 -0.05 13.74 -0.44
C LEU A 163 0.63 14.08 -1.77
N ILE A 164 -0.15 14.22 -2.86
CA ILE A 164 0.38 14.68 -4.15
C ILE A 164 0.83 16.14 -4.08
N GLU A 165 0.05 16.99 -3.40
CA GLU A 165 0.46 18.37 -3.12
C GLU A 165 1.77 18.43 -2.35
N LYS A 166 1.93 17.65 -1.28
CA LYS A 166 3.18 17.52 -0.52
C LYS A 166 4.35 17.11 -1.41
N LYS A 167 4.16 16.16 -2.32
CA LYS A 167 5.18 15.71 -3.26
C LYS A 167 5.58 16.85 -4.21
N LEU A 168 4.60 17.55 -4.79
CA LEU A 168 4.85 18.73 -5.64
C LEU A 168 5.62 19.80 -4.87
N LEU A 169 5.21 20.14 -3.65
CA LEU A 169 5.88 21.10 -2.80
C LEU A 169 7.33 20.71 -2.48
N THR A 170 7.58 19.43 -2.23
CA THR A 170 8.93 18.91 -1.99
C THR A 170 9.82 19.04 -3.25
N ASP A 171 9.27 18.76 -4.43
CA ASP A 171 9.97 18.91 -5.71
C ASP A 171 10.30 20.39 -5.97
N ILE A 172 9.38 21.32 -5.69
CA ILE A 172 9.57 22.76 -5.78
C ILE A 172 10.65 23.21 -4.81
N GLN A 173 10.63 22.77 -3.56
CA GLN A 173 11.61 23.10 -2.54
C GLN A 173 13.02 22.70 -2.96
N LYS A 174 13.19 21.50 -3.50
CA LYS A 174 14.46 21.04 -4.05
C LYS A 174 14.94 21.95 -5.17
N MET A 175 14.08 22.30 -6.10
CA MET A 175 14.39 23.16 -7.23
C MET A 175 14.80 24.59 -6.77
N PHE A 176 14.10 25.17 -5.76
CA PHE A 176 14.47 26.48 -5.19
C PHE A 176 15.83 26.43 -4.49
N THR A 177 16.15 25.34 -3.82
CA THR A 177 17.45 25.15 -3.17
C THR A 177 18.59 25.16 -4.20
N GLU A 178 18.44 24.38 -5.28
CA GLU A 178 19.44 24.29 -6.34
C GLU A 178 19.57 25.60 -7.11
N TYR A 179 18.45 26.27 -7.42
CA TYR A 179 18.48 27.58 -8.04
C TYR A 179 19.16 28.65 -7.18
N SER A 180 18.90 28.68 -5.87
CA SER A 180 19.57 29.57 -4.92
C SER A 180 21.07 29.31 -4.86
N LEU A 181 21.50 28.05 -5.04
CA LEU A 181 22.92 27.71 -5.17
C LEU A 181 23.53 28.28 -6.44
N VAL A 182 22.87 28.14 -7.62
CA VAL A 182 23.31 28.70 -8.87
C VAL A 182 23.50 30.21 -8.73
N LEU A 183 22.50 30.93 -8.18
CA LEU A 183 22.59 32.38 -7.95
C LEU A 183 23.78 32.76 -7.07
N SER A 184 24.04 31.98 -6.00
CA SER A 184 25.19 32.22 -5.12
C SER A 184 26.52 31.96 -5.80
N LYS A 185 26.64 30.91 -6.62
CA LYS A 185 27.88 30.63 -7.38
C LYS A 185 28.14 31.66 -8.46
N LYS A 186 27.09 32.13 -9.16
CA LYS A 186 27.18 33.21 -10.13
C LYS A 186 27.71 34.48 -9.50
N LEU A 187 27.22 34.85 -8.32
CA LEU A 187 27.73 36.01 -7.58
C LEU A 187 29.21 35.86 -7.24
N ASN A 188 29.63 34.67 -6.77
CA ASN A 188 31.02 34.37 -6.46
C ASN A 188 31.94 34.49 -7.71
N THR A 189 31.49 34.01 -8.86
CA THR A 189 32.23 34.08 -10.12
C THR A 189 32.44 35.53 -10.54
N VAL A 190 31.38 36.35 -10.45
CA VAL A 190 31.50 37.77 -10.77
C VAL A 190 32.46 38.50 -9.82
N GLN A 191 32.39 38.22 -8.51
CA GLN A 191 33.34 38.76 -7.52
C GLN A 191 34.78 38.32 -7.80
N ALA A 192 35.01 37.06 -8.14
CA ALA A 192 36.34 36.55 -8.48
C ALA A 192 36.88 37.19 -9.76
N ASN A 193 36.01 37.44 -10.76
CA ASN A 193 36.38 38.13 -12.00
C ASN A 193 36.75 39.58 -11.74
N ILE A 194 35.98 40.32 -10.96
CA ILE A 194 36.31 41.68 -10.55
C ILE A 194 37.69 41.73 -9.88
N LYS A 195 37.95 40.83 -8.94
CA LYS A 195 39.22 40.72 -8.23
C LYS A 195 40.39 40.42 -9.20
N TYR A 196 40.17 39.50 -10.15
CA TYR A 196 41.14 39.19 -11.19
C TYR A 196 41.45 40.43 -12.04
N LEU A 197 40.43 41.13 -12.55
CA LEU A 197 40.57 42.34 -13.36
C LEU A 197 41.28 43.50 -12.59
N GLN A 198 40.94 43.68 -11.30
CA GLN A 198 41.63 44.63 -10.44
C GLN A 198 43.13 44.28 -10.27
N THR A 199 43.45 42.96 -10.15
CA THR A 199 44.84 42.52 -10.05
C THR A 199 45.62 42.77 -11.36
N VAL A 200 44.97 42.56 -12.51
CA VAL A 200 45.53 42.94 -13.84
C VAL A 200 45.78 44.42 -13.91
N ALA A 201 44.78 45.24 -13.53
CA ALA A 201 44.90 46.73 -13.59
C ALA A 201 45.99 47.28 -12.65
N GLN A 202 46.36 46.57 -11.59
CA GLN A 202 47.50 46.91 -10.71
C GLN A 202 48.88 46.67 -11.38
N GLY A 203 48.93 46.17 -12.60
CA GLY A 203 50.16 46.00 -13.37
C GLY A 203 51.00 44.80 -12.97
N PHE A 204 50.45 43.82 -12.27
CA PHE A 204 51.17 42.59 -11.98
C PHE A 204 51.44 41.79 -13.25
N SER A 205 52.69 41.32 -13.42
CA SER A 205 53.05 40.48 -14.56
C SER A 205 52.29 39.14 -14.55
N GLU A 206 52.08 38.55 -15.74
CA GLU A 206 51.38 37.26 -15.89
C GLU A 206 52.03 36.14 -15.07
N ASN A 207 53.34 36.25 -14.85
CA ASN A 207 54.09 35.26 -14.06
C ASN A 207 54.11 35.54 -12.55
N SER A 208 53.44 36.57 -12.07
CA SER A 208 53.38 36.90 -10.65
C SER A 208 52.50 35.90 -9.91
N ALA A 209 52.90 35.50 -8.68
CA ALA A 209 52.13 34.60 -7.83
C ALA A 209 50.74 35.17 -7.55
N LYS A 210 50.63 36.50 -7.38
CA LYS A 210 49.36 37.18 -7.08
C LYS A 210 48.37 37.08 -8.23
N LEU A 211 48.82 37.28 -9.50
CA LEU A 211 47.94 37.16 -10.66
C LEU A 211 47.53 35.70 -10.91
N ARG A 212 48.46 34.74 -10.76
CA ARG A 212 48.14 33.30 -10.86
C ARG A 212 47.10 32.86 -9.81
N THR A 213 47.23 33.31 -8.56
CA THR A 213 46.25 33.03 -7.51
C THR A 213 44.88 33.60 -7.83
N ALA A 214 44.78 34.84 -8.30
CA ALA A 214 43.53 35.44 -8.72
C ALA A 214 42.88 34.70 -9.90
N LYS A 215 43.67 34.28 -10.90
CA LYS A 215 43.24 33.51 -12.05
C LYS A 215 42.72 32.11 -11.60
N LEU A 216 43.44 31.41 -10.72
CA LEU A 216 43.01 30.12 -10.20
C LEU A 216 41.69 30.23 -9.39
N SER A 217 41.54 31.31 -8.61
CA SER A 217 40.28 31.60 -7.89
C SER A 217 39.12 31.82 -8.86
N LEU A 218 39.32 32.57 -9.95
CA LEU A 218 38.29 32.76 -10.99
C LEU A 218 37.92 31.42 -11.65
N MET A 219 38.91 30.67 -12.12
CA MET A 219 38.68 29.34 -12.73
C MET A 219 37.96 28.38 -11.80
N SER A 220 38.26 28.41 -10.48
CA SER A 220 37.53 27.60 -9.49
C SER A 220 36.08 28.04 -9.36
N SER A 221 35.81 29.34 -9.29
CA SER A 221 34.44 29.87 -9.21
C SER A 221 33.62 29.56 -10.47
N GLU A 222 34.21 29.70 -11.66
CA GLU A 222 33.58 29.34 -12.94
C GLU A 222 33.22 27.85 -13.01
N ARG A 223 34.12 26.97 -12.53
CA ARG A 223 33.83 25.55 -12.47
C ARG A 223 32.66 25.26 -11.52
N GLU A 224 32.67 25.84 -10.30
CA GLU A 224 31.63 25.65 -9.31
C GLU A 224 30.25 26.17 -9.80
N GLU A 225 30.23 27.28 -10.53
CA GLU A 225 29.03 27.81 -11.17
C GLU A 225 28.48 26.82 -12.20
N LYS A 226 29.36 26.32 -13.09
CA LYS A 226 28.96 25.32 -14.10
C LYS A 226 28.44 24.04 -13.50
N GLU A 227 29.06 23.49 -12.44
CA GLU A 227 28.63 22.33 -11.74
C GLU A 227 27.21 22.53 -11.12
N ALA A 228 26.97 23.72 -10.53
CA ALA A 228 25.66 24.09 -10.00
C ALA A 228 24.60 24.22 -11.11
N GLU A 229 24.94 24.87 -12.25
CA GLU A 229 24.06 25.00 -13.41
C GLU A 229 23.65 23.60 -13.95
N PHE A 230 24.60 22.66 -14.09
CA PHE A 230 24.28 21.31 -14.54
C PHE A 230 23.32 20.57 -13.59
N SER A 231 23.57 20.63 -12.27
CA SER A 231 22.68 20.04 -11.28
C SER A 231 21.28 20.62 -11.35
N PHE A 232 21.19 21.94 -11.42
CA PHE A 232 19.91 22.64 -11.54
C PHE A 232 19.17 22.30 -12.83
N THR A 233 19.89 22.24 -13.98
CA THR A 233 19.28 21.87 -15.27
C THR A 233 18.67 20.48 -15.25
N VAL A 234 19.35 19.51 -14.63
CA VAL A 234 18.82 18.15 -14.45
C VAL A 234 17.56 18.17 -13.60
N SER A 235 17.58 18.85 -12.45
CA SER A 235 16.42 18.96 -11.55
C SER A 235 15.25 19.68 -12.20
N LEU A 236 15.52 20.76 -12.95
CA LEU A 236 14.52 21.49 -13.71
C LEU A 236 13.86 20.63 -14.80
N LYS A 237 14.65 19.81 -15.49
CA LYS A 237 14.14 18.89 -16.52
C LYS A 237 13.21 17.83 -15.88
N ILE A 238 13.64 17.19 -14.80
CA ILE A 238 12.84 16.20 -14.06
C ILE A 238 11.53 16.84 -13.57
N PHE A 239 11.61 18.04 -12.99
CA PHE A 239 10.43 18.79 -12.54
C PHE A 239 9.48 19.11 -13.69
N SER A 240 10.03 19.62 -14.80
CA SER A 240 9.23 19.99 -15.98
C SER A 240 8.51 18.79 -16.57
N GLU A 241 9.18 17.65 -16.73
CA GLU A 241 8.59 16.40 -17.19
C GLU A 241 7.48 15.93 -16.26
N SER A 242 7.72 15.96 -14.95
CA SER A 242 6.75 15.54 -13.95
C SER A 242 5.52 16.44 -13.83
N CYS A 243 5.63 17.69 -14.26
CA CYS A 243 4.55 18.68 -14.28
C CYS A 243 3.97 18.94 -15.67
N GLY A 244 4.45 18.23 -16.71
CA GLY A 244 3.96 18.38 -18.09
C GLY A 244 4.23 19.76 -18.70
N ILE A 245 5.24 20.49 -18.23
CA ILE A 245 5.59 21.81 -18.72
C ILE A 245 6.85 21.78 -19.58
N ARG A 246 6.94 22.69 -20.53
CA ARG A 246 8.17 22.95 -21.30
C ARG A 246 8.66 24.32 -20.95
N LEU A 247 9.85 24.39 -20.36
CA LEU A 247 10.49 25.65 -19.97
C LEU A 247 11.64 25.94 -20.95
N ASP A 248 11.65 27.14 -21.52
CA ASP A 248 12.77 27.66 -22.24
C ASP A 248 13.79 28.20 -21.24
N GLU A 249 15.07 27.97 -21.45
CA GLU A 249 16.14 28.44 -20.56
C GLU A 249 16.07 29.97 -20.30
N SER A 250 15.73 30.76 -21.31
CA SER A 250 15.60 32.23 -21.21
C SER A 250 14.44 32.70 -20.30
N LYS A 251 13.44 31.82 -20.01
CA LYS A 251 12.26 32.14 -19.20
C LYS A 251 12.29 31.51 -17.83
N THR A 252 13.30 30.71 -17.54
CA THR A 252 13.39 29.94 -16.31
C THR A 252 13.43 30.83 -15.08
N ASP A 253 14.19 31.89 -15.08
CA ASP A 253 14.32 32.84 -13.98
C ASP A 253 12.97 33.47 -13.62
N ASP A 254 12.27 34.00 -14.62
CA ASP A 254 10.95 34.61 -14.47
C ASP A 254 9.89 33.60 -14.02
N PHE A 255 9.94 32.36 -14.53
CA PHE A 255 9.07 31.28 -14.10
C PHE A 255 9.27 30.97 -12.62
N LEU A 256 10.51 30.83 -12.15
CA LEU A 256 10.80 30.51 -10.75
C LEU A 256 10.38 31.61 -9.78
N VAL A 257 10.60 32.87 -10.15
CA VAL A 257 10.14 34.03 -9.36
C VAL A 257 8.62 34.06 -9.26
N LYS A 258 7.91 33.83 -10.36
CA LYS A 258 6.44 33.74 -10.38
C LYS A 258 5.93 32.54 -9.60
N LEU A 259 6.58 31.39 -9.74
CA LEU A 259 6.22 30.19 -8.99
C LEU A 259 6.38 30.40 -7.49
N ALA A 260 7.51 30.96 -7.05
CA ALA A 260 7.76 31.27 -5.63
C ALA A 260 6.72 32.23 -5.06
N SER A 261 6.33 33.23 -5.85
CA SER A 261 5.27 34.18 -5.46
C SER A 261 3.87 33.58 -5.43
N SER A 262 3.64 32.48 -6.16
CA SER A 262 2.35 31.78 -6.21
C SER A 262 2.13 30.74 -5.11
N ILE A 263 3.16 30.41 -4.32
CA ILE A 263 3.05 29.47 -3.19
C ILE A 263 2.13 30.04 -2.12
N PRO A 264 1.05 29.34 -1.75
CA PRO A 264 0.08 29.88 -0.82
C PRO A 264 0.63 29.99 0.62
N LYS A 265 0.43 31.12 1.25
CA LYS A 265 0.65 31.29 2.69
C LYS A 265 -0.51 30.66 3.44
N THR A 266 -0.26 29.56 4.13
CA THR A 266 -1.28 28.89 4.96
C THR A 266 -0.98 29.10 6.44
N LYS A 267 -2.05 29.05 7.25
CA LYS A 267 -1.90 29.06 8.70
C LYS A 267 -1.45 27.67 9.18
N ILE A 268 -0.53 27.63 10.11
CA ILE A 268 -0.08 26.37 10.71
C ILE A 268 -1.21 25.73 11.53
N THR A 269 -1.35 24.41 11.39
CA THR A 269 -2.37 23.64 12.11
C THR A 269 -2.09 23.65 13.61
N SER A 270 -3.15 23.90 14.43
CA SER A 270 -3.02 23.78 15.89
C SER A 270 -2.81 22.31 16.28
N ILE A 271 -1.86 22.09 17.20
CA ILE A 271 -1.52 20.75 17.71
C ILE A 271 -2.00 20.56 19.18
N GLU A 272 -2.72 21.52 19.75
CA GLU A 272 -3.12 21.53 21.16
C GLU A 272 -4.09 20.40 21.52
N ASN A 273 -4.94 20.00 20.55
CA ASN A 273 -5.93 18.92 20.73
C ASN A 273 -5.42 17.55 20.26
N LEU A 274 -4.15 17.44 19.93
CA LEU A 274 -3.55 16.18 19.49
C LEU A 274 -3.04 15.39 20.70
N SER A 275 -3.38 14.09 20.74
CA SER A 275 -3.03 13.19 21.85
C SER A 275 -2.72 11.79 21.31
N GLU A 276 -2.28 10.90 22.20
CA GLU A 276 -2.10 9.48 21.89
C GLU A 276 -3.36 8.84 21.34
N GLU A 277 -4.55 9.26 21.82
CA GLU A 277 -5.85 8.67 21.48
C GLU A 277 -6.23 8.87 20.03
N ASN A 278 -5.72 9.93 19.38
CA ASN A 278 -5.99 10.20 17.97
C ASN A 278 -4.76 10.03 17.06
N TYR A 279 -3.64 9.53 17.61
CA TYR A 279 -2.43 9.26 16.83
C TYR A 279 -2.55 7.93 16.08
N SER A 280 -2.63 8.00 14.76
CA SER A 280 -2.94 6.85 13.87
C SER A 280 -1.94 5.69 14.00
N VAL A 281 -0.67 5.97 14.34
CA VAL A 281 0.37 4.95 14.53
C VAL A 281 0.11 4.15 15.80
N ILE A 282 -0.27 4.80 16.92
CA ILE A 282 -0.64 4.12 18.16
C ILE A 282 -1.94 3.34 17.97
N LEU A 283 -2.97 3.95 17.38
CA LEU A 283 -4.25 3.28 17.10
C LEU A 283 -4.05 2.01 16.25
N LYS A 284 -3.17 2.08 15.26
CA LYS A 284 -2.81 0.90 14.46
C LYS A 284 -2.08 -0.13 15.31
N ALA A 285 -1.09 0.27 16.09
CA ALA A 285 -0.30 -0.65 16.92
C ALA A 285 -1.15 -1.34 18.00
N GLU A 286 -2.09 -0.64 18.63
CA GLU A 286 -3.05 -1.23 19.59
C GLU A 286 -3.95 -2.26 18.95
N ARG A 287 -4.42 -2.00 17.74
CA ARG A 287 -5.21 -2.95 16.96
C ARG A 287 -4.40 -4.16 16.54
N ASP A 288 -3.19 -3.96 16.02
CA ASP A 288 -2.30 -5.03 15.60
C ASP A 288 -1.95 -5.94 16.81
N TYR A 289 -1.71 -5.34 17.98
CA TYR A 289 -1.52 -6.06 19.25
C TYR A 289 -2.75 -6.87 19.62
N LYS A 290 -3.95 -6.28 19.60
CA LYS A 290 -5.22 -6.97 19.89
C LYS A 290 -5.46 -8.14 18.92
N ASN A 291 -5.24 -7.92 17.63
CA ASN A 291 -5.40 -8.94 16.60
C ASN A 291 -4.39 -10.08 16.77
N ALA A 292 -3.13 -9.74 17.11
CA ALA A 292 -2.11 -10.74 17.42
C ALA A 292 -2.50 -11.62 18.62
N LEU A 293 -3.02 -11.04 19.70
CA LEU A 293 -3.53 -11.80 20.84
C LEU A 293 -4.66 -12.74 20.46
N VAL A 294 -5.62 -12.26 19.64
CA VAL A 294 -6.76 -13.09 19.18
C VAL A 294 -6.25 -14.21 18.27
N ARG A 295 -5.36 -13.92 17.32
CA ARG A 295 -4.75 -14.91 16.42
C ARG A 295 -4.01 -15.97 17.20
N ASN A 296 -3.17 -15.57 18.14
CA ASN A 296 -2.41 -16.48 19.00
C ASN A 296 -3.32 -17.36 19.87
N LYS A 297 -4.44 -16.80 20.36
CA LYS A 297 -5.45 -17.57 21.10
C LYS A 297 -6.15 -18.60 20.21
N ILE A 298 -6.51 -18.24 18.97
CA ILE A 298 -7.11 -19.13 17.98
C ILE A 298 -6.15 -20.26 17.64
N GLU A 299 -4.87 -19.96 17.44
CA GLU A 299 -3.84 -20.95 17.11
C GLU A 299 -3.50 -21.90 18.25
N LEU A 300 -3.59 -21.45 19.50
CA LEU A 300 -3.39 -22.30 20.68
C LEU A 300 -4.61 -23.19 20.97
N ASN A 301 -5.81 -22.71 20.68
CA ASN A 301 -7.01 -23.49 20.95
C ASN A 301 -7.29 -24.45 19.79
N THR A 302 -6.59 -25.57 19.80
CA THR A 302 -6.71 -26.61 18.78
C THR A 302 -7.85 -27.63 19.13
N PHE A 303 -8.59 -27.42 20.25
CA PHE A 303 -9.73 -28.25 20.57
C PHE A 303 -10.84 -28.00 19.54
N THR A 304 -11.26 -29.08 18.89
CA THR A 304 -12.47 -29.11 18.05
C THR A 304 -13.34 -30.29 18.40
N LEU A 305 -14.63 -30.06 18.44
CA LEU A 305 -15.67 -31.08 18.52
C LEU A 305 -16.60 -30.86 17.33
N SER A 306 -16.65 -31.81 16.41
CA SER A 306 -17.51 -31.75 15.24
C SER A 306 -18.49 -32.92 15.23
N GLY A 307 -19.71 -32.65 14.76
CA GLY A 307 -20.74 -33.67 14.52
C GLY A 307 -20.91 -33.86 13.02
N GLU A 308 -21.19 -35.08 12.64
CA GLU A 308 -21.51 -35.45 11.26
C GLU A 308 -22.73 -36.33 11.20
N MET A 309 -23.55 -36.14 10.18
CA MET A 309 -24.69 -36.99 9.84
C MET A 309 -24.63 -37.27 8.34
N GLY A 310 -24.91 -38.50 7.96
CA GLY A 310 -24.91 -38.90 6.56
C GLY A 310 -26.08 -39.82 6.22
N PHE A 311 -26.55 -39.69 4.99
CA PHE A 311 -27.45 -40.64 4.36
C PHE A 311 -26.78 -41.16 3.09
N SER A 312 -26.83 -42.47 2.89
CA SER A 312 -26.35 -43.07 1.65
C SER A 312 -27.40 -44.05 1.07
N ASP A 313 -27.55 -44.00 -0.24
CA ASP A 313 -28.33 -44.91 -1.04
C ASP A 313 -27.41 -45.43 -2.16
N MET A 314 -26.82 -46.61 -1.94
CA MET A 314 -25.77 -47.15 -2.79
C MET A 314 -26.18 -48.44 -3.47
N ASN A 315 -25.98 -48.49 -4.80
CA ASN A 315 -26.15 -49.71 -5.59
C ASN A 315 -24.81 -50.44 -5.71
N ILE A 316 -24.68 -51.58 -5.00
CA ILE A 316 -23.48 -52.39 -5.07
C ILE A 316 -23.75 -53.56 -6.01
N LYS A 317 -23.11 -53.55 -7.19
CA LYS A 317 -23.12 -54.67 -8.15
C LYS A 317 -21.88 -55.53 -7.96
N THR A 318 -22.05 -56.74 -7.51
CA THR A 318 -21.05 -57.80 -7.56
C THR A 318 -21.34 -58.73 -8.72
N PRO A 319 -20.39 -59.57 -9.19
CA PRO A 319 -20.64 -60.51 -10.28
C PRO A 319 -21.81 -61.48 -10.04
N LEU A 320 -22.19 -61.67 -8.77
CA LEU A 320 -23.21 -62.64 -8.34
C LEU A 320 -24.48 -61.98 -7.82
N THR A 321 -24.43 -60.68 -7.41
CA THR A 321 -25.60 -60.07 -6.75
C THR A 321 -25.63 -58.55 -7.02
N GLU A 322 -26.83 -58.02 -7.20
CA GLU A 322 -27.10 -56.56 -7.21
C GLU A 322 -27.79 -56.20 -5.90
N LYS A 323 -27.13 -55.36 -5.07
CA LYS A 323 -27.64 -54.95 -3.77
C LYS A 323 -27.84 -53.47 -3.73
N ASN A 324 -28.98 -53.02 -3.24
CA ASN A 324 -29.23 -51.61 -2.93
C ASN A 324 -29.18 -51.46 -1.41
N GLU A 325 -28.14 -50.74 -0.92
CA GLU A 325 -27.93 -50.53 0.51
C GLU A 325 -28.27 -49.08 0.86
N LYS A 326 -29.24 -48.89 1.75
CA LYS A 326 -29.57 -47.59 2.34
C LYS A 326 -29.12 -47.59 3.79
N SER A 327 -28.40 -46.53 4.15
CA SER A 327 -27.95 -46.37 5.53
C SER A 327 -27.96 -44.90 5.97
N VAL A 328 -28.12 -44.73 7.29
CA VAL A 328 -27.89 -43.44 7.97
C VAL A 328 -26.67 -43.59 8.85
N SER A 329 -25.77 -42.65 8.79
CA SER A 329 -24.60 -42.57 9.65
C SER A 329 -24.65 -41.31 10.51
N THR A 330 -24.16 -41.41 11.74
CA THR A 330 -23.91 -40.25 12.58
C THR A 330 -22.60 -40.45 13.31
N GLY A 331 -21.85 -39.36 13.51
CA GLY A 331 -20.54 -39.41 14.14
C GLY A 331 -20.22 -38.17 14.94
N LEU A 332 -19.33 -38.34 15.90
CA LEU A 332 -18.72 -37.26 16.64
C LEU A 332 -17.20 -37.41 16.53
N ASN A 333 -16.54 -36.32 16.18
CA ASN A 333 -15.09 -36.23 16.10
C ASN A 333 -14.61 -35.19 17.10
N MET A 334 -13.73 -35.59 18.02
CA MET A 334 -13.08 -34.73 18.98
C MET A 334 -11.58 -34.74 18.69
N LEU A 335 -11.04 -33.53 18.50
CA LEU A 335 -9.62 -33.31 18.31
C LEU A 335 -9.07 -32.46 19.44
N LEU A 336 -8.09 -32.98 20.16
CA LEU A 336 -7.28 -32.31 21.16
C LEU A 336 -5.82 -32.34 20.69
N PRO A 337 -4.93 -31.50 21.25
CA PRO A 337 -3.51 -31.60 20.94
C PRO A 337 -2.96 -32.99 21.16
N GLY A 338 -2.62 -33.70 20.10
CA GLY A 338 -2.10 -35.06 20.15
C GLY A 338 -3.10 -36.16 20.46
N ILE A 339 -4.40 -35.87 20.61
CA ILE A 339 -5.47 -36.88 20.83
C ILE A 339 -6.58 -36.68 19.81
N LYS A 340 -6.93 -37.74 19.10
CA LYS A 340 -8.07 -37.77 18.20
C LYS A 340 -9.01 -38.88 18.65
N LEU A 341 -10.25 -38.55 18.97
CA LEU A 341 -11.31 -39.47 19.28
C LEU A 341 -12.40 -39.33 18.22
N SER A 342 -12.76 -40.41 17.56
CA SER A 342 -13.85 -40.47 16.59
C SER A 342 -14.83 -41.56 16.98
N THR A 343 -16.12 -41.23 16.98
CA THR A 343 -17.20 -42.19 17.18
C THR A 343 -18.13 -42.19 15.97
N GLY A 344 -18.63 -43.32 15.59
CA GLY A 344 -19.56 -43.45 14.49
C GLY A 344 -20.62 -44.50 14.79
N LEU A 345 -21.86 -44.21 14.41
CA LEU A 345 -22.99 -45.13 14.40
C LEU A 345 -23.50 -45.25 12.97
N LEU A 346 -23.67 -46.45 12.50
CA LEU A 346 -24.24 -46.75 11.18
C LEU A 346 -25.53 -47.56 11.37
N PHE A 347 -26.63 -47.04 10.83
CA PHE A 347 -27.95 -47.67 10.86
C PHE A 347 -28.33 -48.09 9.44
N PRO A 348 -28.31 -49.40 9.10
CA PRO A 348 -28.86 -49.87 7.84
C PRO A 348 -30.40 -49.76 7.86
N LEU A 349 -30.98 -49.17 6.78
CA LEU A 349 -32.42 -48.89 6.69
C LEU A 349 -33.17 -49.96 5.89
N SER A 350 -32.61 -50.43 4.77
CA SER A 350 -33.21 -51.48 3.97
C SER A 350 -32.22 -52.13 3.00
N GLU A 351 -32.43 -53.39 2.68
CA GLU A 351 -31.72 -54.13 1.66
C GLU A 351 -32.77 -54.78 0.73
N LYS A 352 -32.74 -54.48 -0.59
CA LYS A 352 -33.58 -55.13 -1.59
C LYS A 352 -32.85 -56.34 -2.16
N ASN A 353 -33.43 -57.53 -2.06
CA ASN A 353 -32.93 -58.81 -2.59
C ASN A 353 -31.78 -59.48 -1.81
N SER A 354 -31.97 -59.83 -0.53
CA SER A 354 -31.16 -60.86 0.09
C SER A 354 -31.96 -61.74 1.00
N VAL A 355 -31.63 -63.05 1.01
CA VAL A 355 -31.97 -63.99 2.02
C VAL A 355 -31.60 -63.43 3.39
N LYS A 356 -32.54 -63.28 4.28
CA LYS A 356 -32.46 -62.72 5.64
C LYS A 356 -31.05 -62.63 6.20
N SER A 357 -30.42 -61.48 6.07
CA SER A 357 -29.34 -61.04 6.94
C SER A 357 -29.85 -59.76 7.60
N GLU A 358 -30.25 -59.84 8.83
CA GLU A 358 -30.54 -58.69 9.68
C GLU A 358 -29.20 -57.94 9.86
N LYS A 359 -29.04 -56.84 9.13
CA LYS A 359 -27.89 -55.97 9.36
C LYS A 359 -28.13 -55.20 10.66
N GLU A 360 -27.36 -55.53 11.67
CA GLU A 360 -27.40 -54.85 12.95
C GLU A 360 -26.74 -53.47 12.85
N PRO A 361 -27.19 -52.49 13.63
CA PRO A 361 -26.49 -51.24 13.79
C PRO A 361 -25.01 -51.46 14.19
N SER A 362 -24.08 -50.78 13.57
CA SER A 362 -22.67 -50.87 13.93
C SER A 362 -22.18 -49.61 14.64
N PHE A 363 -21.43 -49.81 15.72
CA PHE A 363 -20.74 -48.73 16.43
C PHE A 363 -19.24 -48.84 16.20
N GLN A 364 -18.62 -47.70 15.86
CA GLN A 364 -17.19 -47.60 15.69
C GLN A 364 -16.64 -46.58 16.68
N LEU A 365 -15.54 -46.91 17.36
CA LEU A 365 -14.79 -46.02 18.22
C LEU A 365 -13.32 -46.09 17.81
N SER A 366 -12.73 -44.92 17.52
CA SER A 366 -11.31 -44.82 17.19
C SER A 366 -10.65 -43.79 18.11
N LEU A 367 -9.57 -44.21 18.76
CA LEU A 367 -8.73 -43.33 19.57
C LEU A 367 -7.31 -43.38 19.03
N ALA A 368 -6.78 -42.21 18.68
CA ALA A 368 -5.38 -42.05 18.28
C ALA A 368 -4.70 -41.08 19.23
N ILE A 369 -3.52 -41.46 19.71
CA ILE A 369 -2.70 -40.63 20.63
C ILE A 369 -1.34 -40.42 19.97
N ASN A 370 -0.92 -39.14 19.87
CA ASN A 370 0.38 -38.75 19.39
C ASN A 370 1.12 -37.93 20.47
N PRO A 371 2.03 -38.55 21.24
CA PRO A 371 2.77 -37.88 22.30
C PRO A 371 3.66 -36.75 21.81
N ILE A 372 4.21 -36.87 20.58
CA ILE A 372 5.07 -35.79 19.96
C ILE A 372 4.23 -34.54 19.76
N ALA A 373 3.01 -34.66 19.25
CA ALA A 373 2.12 -33.53 19.05
C ALA A 373 1.71 -32.86 20.36
N MET A 374 1.63 -33.62 21.49
CA MET A 374 1.41 -33.01 22.81
C MET A 374 2.59 -32.20 23.28
N TYR A 375 3.82 -32.68 23.07
CA TYR A 375 5.04 -31.96 23.39
C TYR A 375 5.20 -30.70 22.54
N ASP A 376 4.97 -30.80 21.24
CA ASP A 376 4.98 -29.67 20.32
C ASP A 376 3.96 -28.59 20.71
N TYR A 377 2.78 -29.02 21.18
CA TYR A 377 1.78 -28.08 21.69
C TYR A 377 2.26 -27.32 22.95
N ALA A 378 2.93 -28.00 23.87
CA ALA A 378 3.51 -27.37 25.06
C ALA A 378 4.57 -26.33 24.69
N LEU A 379 5.44 -26.64 23.72
CA LEU A 379 6.42 -25.70 23.17
C LEU A 379 5.73 -24.53 22.46
N LYS A 380 4.73 -24.81 21.64
CA LYS A 380 3.95 -23.77 20.95
C LYS A 380 3.29 -22.81 21.94
N ARG A 381 2.73 -23.32 23.04
CA ARG A 381 2.15 -22.50 24.12
C ARG A 381 3.19 -21.56 24.74
N LYS A 382 4.39 -22.07 25.04
CA LYS A 382 5.50 -21.27 25.56
C LYS A 382 5.92 -20.18 24.57
N ASN A 383 6.10 -20.54 23.31
CA ASN A 383 6.47 -19.59 22.25
C ASN A 383 5.40 -18.52 22.04
N THR A 384 4.14 -18.88 22.09
CA THR A 384 3.02 -17.91 21.96
C THR A 384 3.01 -16.89 23.09
N ASN A 385 3.34 -17.30 24.33
CA ASN A 385 3.46 -16.36 25.43
C ASN A 385 4.61 -15.36 25.21
N LEU A 386 5.73 -15.80 24.65
CA LEU A 386 6.85 -14.93 24.29
C LEU A 386 6.48 -13.98 23.13
N LEU A 387 5.74 -14.47 22.12
CA LEU A 387 5.23 -13.63 21.02
C LEU A 387 4.28 -12.54 21.56
N ASN A 388 3.37 -12.89 22.46
CA ASN A 388 2.47 -11.91 23.08
C ASN A 388 3.24 -10.85 23.89
N LEU A 389 4.30 -11.26 24.59
CA LEU A 389 5.18 -10.34 25.31
C LEU A 389 5.90 -9.40 24.33
N ASN A 390 6.43 -9.93 23.22
CA ASN A 390 7.10 -9.14 22.21
C ASN A 390 6.17 -8.09 21.58
N GLU A 391 4.92 -8.46 21.26
CA GLU A 391 3.94 -7.51 20.72
C GLU A 391 3.59 -6.41 21.76
N ARG A 392 3.53 -6.75 23.03
CA ARG A 392 3.35 -5.75 24.12
C ARG A 392 4.53 -4.80 24.23
N ILE A 393 5.76 -5.31 24.10
CA ILE A 393 6.98 -4.50 24.12
C ILE A 393 6.96 -3.52 22.94
N LYS A 394 6.64 -3.98 21.73
CA LYS A 394 6.52 -3.12 20.54
C LYS A 394 5.50 -1.99 20.74
N LEU A 395 4.33 -2.30 21.28
CA LEU A 395 3.30 -1.31 21.54
C LEU A 395 3.80 -0.25 22.55
N ASN A 396 4.45 -0.68 23.65
CA ASN A 396 5.00 0.24 24.65
C ASN A 396 6.12 1.12 24.07
N GLU A 397 6.94 0.59 23.17
CA GLU A 397 7.97 1.34 22.47
C GLU A 397 7.37 2.43 21.59
N ILE A 398 6.32 2.11 20.82
CA ILE A 398 5.62 3.07 19.97
C ILE A 398 5.00 4.19 20.83
N LYS A 399 4.38 3.86 21.98
CA LYS A 399 3.83 4.86 22.90
C LYS A 399 4.90 5.76 23.47
N ARG A 400 6.05 5.21 23.88
CA ARG A 400 7.18 6.00 24.37
C ARG A 400 7.76 6.92 23.29
N ASN A 401 7.85 6.44 22.05
CA ASN A 401 8.35 7.22 20.94
C ASN A 401 7.41 8.38 20.58
N PHE A 402 6.09 8.22 20.76
CA PHE A 402 5.12 9.28 20.56
C PHE A 402 5.42 10.54 21.38
N GLU A 403 5.81 10.42 22.66
CA GLU A 403 6.14 11.58 23.47
C GLU A 403 7.27 12.42 22.87
N ASN A 404 8.29 11.75 22.32
CA ASN A 404 9.42 12.41 21.66
C ASN A 404 9.02 13.04 20.33
N GLU A 405 8.22 12.33 19.53
CA GLU A 405 7.69 12.86 18.27
C GLU A 405 6.77 14.05 18.50
N PHE A 406 5.92 13.99 19.52
CA PHE A 406 5.02 15.09 19.85
C PHE A 406 5.76 16.34 20.33
N LYS A 407 6.86 16.18 21.11
CA LYS A 407 7.77 17.27 21.45
C LYS A 407 8.42 17.86 20.19
N SER A 408 8.83 17.00 19.25
CA SER A 408 9.39 17.43 17.97
C SER A 408 8.37 18.24 17.15
N PHE A 409 7.11 17.83 17.10
CA PHE A 409 6.05 18.60 16.42
C PHE A 409 5.84 19.98 17.03
N LYS A 410 5.90 20.11 18.35
CA LYS A 410 5.82 21.43 19.03
C LYS A 410 6.97 22.34 18.62
N ILE A 411 8.19 21.84 18.67
CA ILE A 411 9.38 22.60 18.27
C ILE A 411 9.33 22.97 16.78
N GLN A 412 8.90 22.05 15.93
CA GLN A 412 8.76 22.32 14.49
C GLN A 412 7.69 23.38 14.22
N LYS A 413 6.56 23.33 14.91
CA LYS A 413 5.51 24.35 14.80
C LYS A 413 6.05 25.73 15.15
N GLU A 414 6.68 25.89 16.31
CA GLU A 414 7.27 27.16 16.75
C GLU A 414 8.33 27.67 15.75
N LYS A 415 9.19 26.75 15.27
CA LYS A 415 10.21 27.08 14.26
C LYS A 415 9.58 27.59 12.98
N PHE A 416 8.55 26.92 12.45
CA PHE A 416 7.94 27.29 11.18
C PHE A 416 7.14 28.59 11.27
N GLU A 417 6.44 28.84 12.42
CA GLU A 417 5.78 30.11 12.69
C GLU A 417 6.79 31.26 12.72
N TRP A 418 7.90 31.08 13.42
CA TRP A 418 8.97 32.06 13.47
C TRP A 418 9.60 32.31 12.09
N GLN A 419 9.93 31.24 11.34
CA GLN A 419 10.52 31.37 10.01
C GLN A 419 9.57 32.09 9.03
N GLN A 420 8.29 31.77 9.04
CA GLN A 420 7.29 32.36 8.15
C GLN A 420 7.18 33.89 8.39
N ASN A 421 7.22 34.31 9.66
CA ASN A 421 7.17 35.74 10.01
C ASN A 421 8.47 36.45 9.66
N LEU A 422 9.62 35.91 10.07
CA LEU A 422 10.92 36.49 9.81
C LEU A 422 11.19 36.66 8.31
N TYR A 423 10.98 35.60 7.51
CA TYR A 423 11.28 35.65 6.09
C TYR A 423 10.27 36.50 5.30
N SER A 424 9.07 36.71 5.84
CA SER A 424 8.13 37.72 5.28
C SER A 424 8.68 39.14 5.44
N GLU A 425 9.20 39.48 6.62
CA GLU A 425 9.81 40.79 6.88
C GLU A 425 11.11 40.98 6.10
N GLU A 426 11.97 39.97 6.05
CA GLU A 426 13.19 39.99 5.25
C GLU A 426 12.89 40.24 3.75
N LEU A 427 11.89 39.55 3.21
CA LEU A 427 11.51 39.69 1.80
C LEU A 427 11.12 41.13 1.46
N ASP A 428 10.34 41.80 2.31
CA ASP A 428 9.92 43.17 2.11
C ASP A 428 11.11 44.13 2.11
N VAL A 429 12.11 43.89 2.95
CA VAL A 429 13.34 44.69 3.00
C VAL A 429 14.19 44.47 1.75
N TYR A 430 14.44 43.18 1.38
CA TYR A 430 15.26 42.88 0.18
C TYR A 430 14.59 43.36 -1.12
N LYS A 431 13.26 43.32 -1.20
CA LYS A 431 12.49 43.81 -2.34
C LYS A 431 12.71 45.30 -2.51
N LYS A 432 12.53 46.10 -1.46
CA LYS A 432 12.78 47.56 -1.50
C LYS A 432 14.22 47.89 -1.84
N ASN A 433 15.17 47.15 -1.24
CA ASN A 433 16.58 47.32 -1.54
C ASN A 433 16.89 47.05 -3.03
N ALA A 434 16.33 46.01 -3.62
CA ALA A 434 16.51 45.72 -5.04
C ALA A 434 15.87 46.79 -5.95
N GLU A 435 14.69 47.31 -5.59
CA GLU A 435 14.00 48.39 -6.29
C GLU A 435 14.85 49.70 -6.25
N ASP A 436 15.40 50.05 -5.08
CA ASP A 436 16.26 51.21 -4.92
C ASP A 436 17.57 51.09 -5.73
N HIS A 437 18.21 49.91 -5.68
CA HIS A 437 19.44 49.66 -6.47
C HIS A 437 19.18 49.72 -7.97
N ALA A 438 18.04 49.19 -8.45
CA ALA A 438 17.66 49.28 -9.85
C ALA A 438 17.51 50.77 -10.31
N GLN A 439 16.90 51.61 -9.45
CA GLN A 439 16.77 53.05 -9.71
C GLN A 439 18.14 53.76 -9.69
N TRP A 440 19.03 53.44 -8.74
CA TRP A 440 20.38 54.04 -8.67
C TRP A 440 21.27 53.60 -9.83
N PHE A 441 21.15 52.36 -10.28
CA PHE A 441 21.85 51.87 -11.45
C PHE A 441 21.40 52.59 -12.71
N THR A 442 20.11 52.81 -12.92
CA THR A 442 19.60 53.59 -14.07
C THR A 442 20.07 55.03 -14.05
N ARG A 443 20.37 55.61 -12.88
CA ARG A 443 20.95 56.94 -12.70
C ARG A 443 22.48 56.96 -12.76
N GLY A 444 23.14 55.82 -12.92
CA GLY A 444 24.60 55.70 -12.96
C GLY A 444 25.30 55.89 -11.62
N VAL A 445 24.57 55.79 -10.49
CA VAL A 445 25.11 56.01 -9.13
C VAL A 445 25.84 54.78 -8.60
N ILE A 446 25.41 53.58 -8.98
CA ILE A 446 26.02 52.32 -8.57
C ILE A 446 26.48 51.51 -9.77
N SER A 447 27.35 50.51 -9.50
CA SER A 447 27.85 49.57 -10.50
C SER A 447 26.81 48.52 -10.89
N SER A 448 26.99 47.90 -12.05
CA SER A 448 26.16 46.74 -12.48
C SER A 448 26.28 45.58 -11.53
N PHE A 449 27.43 45.41 -10.85
CA PHE A 449 27.64 44.37 -9.85
C PHE A 449 26.77 44.60 -8.62
N GLU A 450 26.74 45.82 -8.06
CA GLU A 450 25.91 46.15 -6.89
C GLU A 450 24.40 45.93 -7.19
N ASN A 451 23.97 46.36 -8.40
CA ASN A 451 22.59 46.11 -8.84
C ASN A 451 22.29 44.63 -8.98
N MET A 452 23.18 43.84 -9.59
CA MET A 452 23.02 42.39 -9.73
C MET A 452 23.04 41.69 -8.36
N GLN A 453 23.89 42.12 -7.42
CA GLN A 453 23.91 41.57 -6.05
C GLN A 453 22.58 41.80 -5.35
N ALA A 454 22.03 43.00 -5.43
CA ALA A 454 20.72 43.29 -4.80
C ALA A 454 19.57 42.47 -5.41
N ASP A 455 19.56 42.27 -6.74
CA ASP A 455 18.58 41.39 -7.41
C ASP A 455 18.70 39.92 -6.98
N ILE A 456 19.94 39.42 -6.92
CA ILE A 456 20.20 38.04 -6.46
C ILE A 456 19.74 37.82 -4.99
N GLU A 457 20.06 38.77 -4.10
CA GLU A 457 19.66 38.69 -2.71
C GLU A 457 18.13 38.76 -2.55
N TYR A 458 17.43 39.57 -3.32
CA TYR A 458 15.97 39.60 -3.37
C TYR A 458 15.42 38.27 -3.85
N LYS A 459 15.91 37.69 -4.94
CA LYS A 459 15.46 36.35 -5.44
C LYS A 459 15.70 35.28 -4.41
N LYS A 460 16.84 35.26 -3.74
CA LYS A 460 17.15 34.33 -2.65
C LYS A 460 16.21 34.51 -1.46
N ALA A 461 15.88 35.73 -1.07
CA ALA A 461 14.91 36.01 -0.01
C ALA A 461 13.50 35.53 -0.39
N LEU A 462 13.09 35.73 -1.64
CA LEU A 462 11.83 35.22 -2.16
C LEU A 462 11.76 33.67 -2.10
N MET A 463 12.84 32.98 -2.49
CA MET A 463 12.89 31.51 -2.40
C MET A 463 12.85 31.04 -0.95
N ARG A 464 13.54 31.71 -0.01
CA ARG A 464 13.46 31.38 1.44
C ARG A 464 12.07 31.59 2.02
N TYR A 465 11.38 32.64 1.63
CA TYR A 465 10.00 32.89 2.04
C TYR A 465 9.04 31.83 1.49
N ALA A 466 9.17 31.48 0.20
CA ALA A 466 8.39 30.42 -0.42
C ALA A 466 8.66 29.07 0.27
N ASP A 467 9.92 28.77 0.59
CA ASP A 467 10.32 27.56 1.31
C ASP A 467 9.70 27.47 2.71
N ALA A 468 9.65 28.59 3.44
CA ALA A 468 8.96 28.63 4.74
C ALA A 468 7.45 28.34 4.61
N ASN A 469 6.78 28.86 3.58
CA ASN A 469 5.38 28.56 3.30
C ASN A 469 5.20 27.07 2.91
N ILE A 470 6.11 26.50 2.12
CA ILE A 470 6.13 25.08 1.75
C ILE A 470 6.25 24.21 3.02
N ASN A 471 7.17 24.55 3.92
CA ASN A 471 7.38 23.81 5.17
C ASN A 471 6.12 23.77 6.05
N VAL A 472 5.39 24.90 6.14
CA VAL A 472 4.10 24.97 6.85
C VAL A 472 3.05 24.08 6.17
N ASN A 473 2.95 24.11 4.84
CA ASN A 473 2.00 23.28 4.11
C ASN A 473 2.30 21.78 4.29
N ILE A 474 3.57 21.38 4.18
CA ILE A 474 4.01 20.00 4.40
C ILE A 474 3.74 19.58 5.85
N PHE A 475 4.02 20.43 6.82
CA PHE A 475 3.70 20.17 8.22
C PHE A 475 2.21 19.93 8.45
N ASN A 476 1.34 20.77 7.87
CA ASN A 476 -0.10 20.62 7.96
C ASN A 476 -0.59 19.28 7.36
N VAL A 477 -0.03 18.86 6.24
CA VAL A 477 -0.33 17.56 5.62
C VAL A 477 0.13 16.40 6.52
N ASN A 478 1.33 16.49 7.09
CA ASN A 478 1.87 15.47 8.00
C ASN A 478 0.98 15.30 9.25
N ILE A 479 0.51 16.40 9.84
CA ILE A 479 -0.40 16.35 10.98
C ILE A 479 -1.71 15.64 10.60
N LYS A 480 -2.30 15.95 9.45
CA LYS A 480 -3.53 15.29 8.97
C LYS A 480 -3.33 13.81 8.63
N GLU A 481 -2.15 13.42 8.17
CA GLU A 481 -1.80 12.03 7.90
C GLU A 481 -1.67 11.23 9.19
N LEU A 482 -0.98 11.80 10.18
CA LEU A 482 -0.62 11.12 11.43
C LEU A 482 -1.74 11.10 12.46
N PHE A 483 -2.60 12.12 12.48
CA PHE A 483 -3.64 12.21 13.49
C PHE A 483 -5.03 12.03 12.87
N GLU A 484 -5.89 11.28 13.55
CA GLU A 484 -7.29 11.18 13.22
C GLU A 484 -7.99 12.44 13.73
N THR A 485 -8.04 13.49 12.90
CA THR A 485 -8.88 14.63 13.17
C THR A 485 -10.32 14.16 13.03
N GLY A 486 -11.01 14.03 14.16
CA GLY A 486 -12.39 13.54 14.20
C GLY A 486 -13.28 14.34 13.26
N GLY A 487 -13.61 13.75 12.13
CA GLY A 487 -14.79 14.11 11.37
C GLY A 487 -15.99 13.60 12.16
N LYS A 488 -16.66 14.50 12.88
CA LYS A 488 -18.04 14.27 13.29
C LYS A 488 -18.94 14.37 12.08
#